data_c52ce30d143d53a37d8ba7146f3c7468
#
_entry.id   c52ce30d143d53a37d8ba7146f3c7468
#
_cell.length_a   1.000
_cell.length_b   1.000
_cell.length_c   1.000
_cell.angle_alpha   90.00
_cell.angle_beta   90.00
_cell.angle_gamma   90.00
#
_symmetry.space_group_name_H-M   'P 1'
#
loop_
_entity.id
_entity.type
_entity.pdbx_description
1 polymer ?
#
loop_
_entity_poly.entity_id
_entity_poly.type
_entity_poly.pdbx_seq_one_letter_code
_entity_poly.pdbx_strand_id
1 'polypeptide(L)'
;MLFRSWFLERVHVMKRGTGFRRRGASATVLWSDITGINVNEGNQGTSNLLSTFTNLKAADLAHALHSLTLKRRVEVARALEDERLADVLQEMDENDRVELLTELDRERAADVIGEMEPDDAADLLREVGKDKAKALLDLMEPEDAEDVQRLMKYEDYSAGGMMTTEPIVLSADSTVAEALAFIRQAEIAPGLASQVYVCRQPLETPTGKFVGVVHFQKLLREPPATLLGQIVDKESATLQPDADINTVSSMLASYNLLSMPVIDENDRLIGVVTVDDVLDHLLPENWRHKDDMRVR
;
A
#
# COMPACT_ATOMS: atom_id res chain seq x y z
N MET A 1 25.35 12.03 -4.60
CA MET A 1 26.19 11.06 -3.85
C MET A 1 25.93 9.71 -4.47
N LEU A 2 26.93 9.10 -5.11
CA LEU A 2 26.79 7.82 -5.78
C LEU A 2 26.80 6.69 -4.74
N PHE A 3 25.66 6.11 -4.44
CA PHE A 3 25.60 4.84 -3.72
C PHE A 3 25.93 3.73 -4.71
N ARG A 4 27.16 3.18 -4.60
CA ARG A 4 27.50 1.91 -5.24
C ARG A 4 26.86 0.79 -4.43
N SER A 5 25.91 0.06 -5.02
CA SER A 5 25.46 -1.20 -4.47
C SER A 5 26.62 -2.20 -4.51
N TRP A 6 27.02 -2.70 -3.34
CA TRP A 6 28.01 -3.73 -3.23
C TRP A 6 27.32 -5.09 -3.15
N PHE A 7 27.53 -5.92 -4.16
CA PHE A 7 27.13 -7.32 -4.09
C PHE A 7 28.31 -8.16 -3.61
N LEU A 8 28.09 -8.94 -2.56
CA LEU A 8 29.08 -9.90 -2.08
C LEU A 8 28.90 -11.20 -2.89
N GLU A 9 29.64 -11.34 -3.97
CA GLU A 9 29.56 -12.52 -4.84
C GLU A 9 30.41 -13.69 -4.32
N ARG A 10 31.54 -13.37 -3.71
CA ARG A 10 32.50 -14.37 -3.21
C ARG A 10 33.10 -13.96 -1.88
N VAL A 11 33.33 -14.97 -1.02
CA VAL A 11 33.97 -14.80 0.28
C VAL A 11 35.16 -15.68 0.38
N HIS A 12 36.25 -15.14 0.90
CA HIS A 12 37.45 -15.93 1.18
C HIS A 12 37.38 -16.50 2.60
N VAL A 13 37.19 -17.81 2.70
CA VAL A 13 37.07 -18.50 3.99
C VAL A 13 38.42 -19.15 4.33
N MET A 14 38.91 -18.90 5.53
CA MET A 14 40.16 -19.46 6.01
C MET A 14 39.91 -20.37 7.24
N LYS A 15 40.25 -21.63 7.15
CA LYS A 15 40.17 -22.55 8.29
C LYS A 15 41.21 -22.14 9.33
N ARG A 16 40.82 -21.94 10.58
CA ARG A 16 41.75 -21.67 11.67
C ARG A 16 42.57 -22.94 11.96
N GLY A 17 43.87 -22.84 11.80
CA GLY A 17 44.79 -23.95 12.11
C GLY A 17 44.88 -24.18 13.63
N THR A 18 44.91 -25.44 14.04
CA THR A 18 45.17 -25.84 15.43
C THR A 18 46.65 -26.12 15.56
N GLY A 19 47.32 -25.47 16.52
CA GLY A 19 48.74 -25.66 16.80
C GLY A 19 49.65 -24.52 16.30
N PHE A 20 50.97 -24.78 16.22
CA PHE A 20 51.99 -23.77 15.91
C PHE A 20 51.88 -23.14 14.49
N ARG A 21 51.13 -23.72 13.58
CA ARG A 21 50.85 -23.17 12.23
C ARG A 21 49.54 -22.39 12.26
N ARG A 22 49.62 -21.05 12.28
CA ARG A 22 48.48 -20.12 12.34
C ARG A 22 47.64 -20.01 11.06
N ARG A 23 48.06 -20.62 9.94
CA ARG A 23 47.34 -20.57 8.66
C ARG A 23 46.86 -21.96 8.27
N GLY A 24 45.54 -22.17 8.25
CA GLY A 24 44.90 -23.36 7.70
C GLY A 24 44.61 -23.22 6.20
N ALA A 25 44.01 -24.25 5.62
CA ALA A 25 43.55 -24.21 4.22
C ALA A 25 42.52 -23.04 4.03
N SER A 26 42.66 -22.36 2.92
CA SER A 26 41.74 -21.30 2.55
C SER A 26 41.09 -21.62 1.20
N ALA A 27 39.83 -21.25 1.03
CA ALA A 27 39.09 -21.38 -0.22
C ALA A 27 38.25 -20.13 -0.44
N THR A 28 38.07 -19.76 -1.70
CA THR A 28 37.10 -18.72 -2.09
C THR A 28 35.85 -19.45 -2.54
N VAL A 29 34.74 -19.19 -1.86
CA VAL A 29 33.44 -19.78 -2.10
C VAL A 29 32.45 -18.72 -2.51
N LEU A 30 31.45 -19.09 -3.27
CA LEU A 30 30.32 -18.17 -3.54
C LEU A 30 29.57 -17.91 -2.25
N TRP A 31 29.04 -16.69 -2.10
CA TRP A 31 28.25 -16.33 -0.94
C TRP A 31 27.03 -17.25 -0.76
N SER A 32 26.43 -17.68 -1.88
CA SER A 32 25.33 -18.65 -1.91
C SER A 32 25.68 -20.04 -1.34
N ASP A 33 26.97 -20.42 -1.36
CA ASP A 33 27.40 -21.74 -0.97
C ASP A 33 27.85 -21.83 0.51
N ILE A 34 27.82 -20.70 1.22
CA ILE A 34 28.17 -20.67 2.64
C ILE A 34 27.00 -21.16 3.47
N THR A 35 26.94 -22.48 3.66
CA THR A 35 26.05 -23.08 4.66
C THR A 35 26.80 -23.19 5.98
N GLY A 36 26.20 -22.65 7.08
CA GLY A 36 26.76 -22.86 8.42
C GLY A 36 27.75 -21.81 8.89
N ILE A 37 27.62 -20.53 8.49
CA ILE A 37 27.86 -19.51 9.46
C ILE A 37 26.72 -19.70 10.47
N ASN A 38 26.90 -20.65 11.38
CA ASN A 38 26.18 -20.68 12.62
C ASN A 38 26.63 -19.44 13.40
N VAL A 39 26.07 -18.32 13.06
CA VAL A 39 25.69 -17.38 14.08
C VAL A 39 24.57 -18.14 14.79
N ASN A 40 24.89 -18.83 15.86
CA ASN A 40 23.91 -19.14 16.87
C ASN A 40 23.17 -17.86 17.07
N GLU A 41 21.90 -17.84 16.72
CA GLU A 41 20.98 -16.79 17.08
C GLU A 41 20.08 -16.52 15.90
N GLY A 42 18.97 -17.25 15.90
CA GLY A 42 17.84 -16.92 15.07
C GLY A 42 17.37 -15.47 15.25
N ASN A 43 17.83 -14.76 16.29
CA ASN A 43 17.41 -13.39 16.61
C ASN A 43 18.41 -12.30 16.19
N GLN A 44 19.74 -12.53 16.17
CA GLN A 44 20.68 -11.43 15.83
C GLN A 44 20.74 -11.12 14.33
N GLY A 45 20.59 -12.13 13.47
CA GLY A 45 20.53 -11.94 12.03
C GLY A 45 19.28 -11.15 11.61
N THR A 46 18.14 -11.49 12.19
CA THR A 46 16.85 -10.82 11.95
C THR A 46 16.84 -9.43 12.55
N SER A 47 17.37 -9.23 13.77
CA SER A 47 17.46 -7.90 14.40
C SER A 47 18.35 -6.94 13.62
N ASN A 48 19.45 -7.41 13.03
CA ASN A 48 20.31 -6.57 12.18
C ASN A 48 19.64 -6.23 10.84
N LEU A 49 18.91 -7.16 10.24
CA LEU A 49 18.11 -6.92 9.04
C LEU A 49 16.97 -5.94 9.36
N LEU A 50 16.25 -6.16 10.45
CA LEU A 50 15.18 -5.25 10.88
C LEU A 50 15.69 -3.83 11.12
N SER A 51 16.82 -3.65 11.81
CA SER A 51 17.40 -2.31 12.03
C SER A 51 17.79 -1.61 10.71
N THR A 52 18.13 -2.37 9.68
CA THR A 52 18.41 -1.86 8.34
C THR A 52 17.12 -1.51 7.60
N PHE A 53 16.06 -2.28 7.81
CA PHE A 53 14.78 -2.17 7.11
C PHE A 53 13.80 -1.19 7.77
N THR A 54 13.99 -0.87 9.05
CA THR A 54 13.09 0.02 9.83
C THR A 54 12.92 1.41 9.20
N ASN A 55 13.94 1.91 8.49
CA ASN A 55 13.92 3.24 7.89
C ASN A 55 13.64 3.25 6.38
N LEU A 56 13.44 2.09 5.75
CA LEU A 56 13.07 2.01 4.33
C LEU A 56 11.61 2.42 4.15
N LYS A 57 11.29 2.99 2.99
CA LYS A 57 9.89 3.10 2.55
C LYS A 57 9.32 1.73 2.27
N ALA A 58 7.99 1.59 2.25
CA ALA A 58 7.32 0.32 1.99
C ALA A 58 7.75 -0.28 0.64
N ALA A 59 7.74 0.50 -0.44
CA ALA A 59 8.21 0.10 -1.76
C ALA A 59 9.67 -0.38 -1.80
N ASP A 60 10.59 0.33 -1.09
CA ASP A 60 12.00 -0.08 -1.02
C ASP A 60 12.17 -1.39 -0.24
N LEU A 61 11.34 -1.60 0.79
CA LEU A 61 11.35 -2.83 1.58
C LEU A 61 10.75 -4.00 0.80
N ALA A 62 9.65 -3.82 0.09
CA ALA A 62 9.05 -4.80 -0.80
C ALA A 62 10.07 -5.28 -1.84
N HIS A 63 10.76 -4.34 -2.50
CA HIS A 63 11.83 -4.66 -3.45
C HIS A 63 13.01 -5.42 -2.79
N ALA A 64 13.41 -5.05 -1.57
CA ALA A 64 14.44 -5.77 -0.83
C ALA A 64 14.01 -7.20 -0.48
N LEU A 65 12.74 -7.38 -0.09
CA LEU A 65 12.16 -8.69 0.22
C LEU A 65 12.08 -9.60 -1.01
N HIS A 66 11.75 -9.06 -2.18
CA HIS A 66 11.76 -9.82 -3.44
C HIS A 66 13.08 -10.54 -3.70
N SER A 67 14.21 -9.92 -3.37
CA SER A 67 15.55 -10.52 -3.53
C SER A 67 15.87 -11.64 -2.53
N LEU A 68 15.04 -11.83 -1.50
CA LEU A 68 15.23 -12.83 -0.45
C LEU A 68 14.53 -14.16 -0.79
N THR A 69 15.00 -15.24 -0.17
CA THR A 69 14.25 -16.51 -0.20
C THR A 69 12.97 -16.39 0.62
N LEU A 70 11.92 -17.15 0.26
CA LEU A 70 10.63 -17.16 0.97
C LEU A 70 10.81 -17.31 2.49
N LYS A 71 11.66 -18.23 2.93
CA LYS A 71 11.94 -18.42 4.35
C LYS A 71 12.41 -17.13 5.03
N ARG A 72 13.27 -16.35 4.37
CA ARG A 72 13.75 -15.07 4.90
C ARG A 72 12.70 -13.98 4.83
N ARG A 73 11.88 -13.95 3.79
CA ARG A 73 10.73 -13.05 3.70
C ARG A 73 9.77 -13.26 4.88
N VAL A 74 9.42 -14.52 5.16
CA VAL A 74 8.56 -14.89 6.30
C VAL A 74 9.20 -14.53 7.64
N GLU A 75 10.51 -14.74 7.81
CA GLU A 75 11.21 -14.33 9.04
C GLU A 75 11.14 -12.81 9.27
N VAL A 76 11.27 -11.99 8.21
CA VAL A 76 11.15 -10.54 8.26
C VAL A 76 9.68 -10.14 8.51
N ALA A 77 8.74 -10.70 7.76
CA ALA A 77 7.31 -10.43 7.90
C ALA A 77 6.81 -10.70 9.34
N ARG A 78 7.25 -11.79 9.96
CA ARG A 78 6.91 -12.12 11.36
C ARG A 78 7.43 -11.12 12.39
N ALA A 79 8.41 -10.33 12.02
CA ALA A 79 9.05 -9.38 12.92
C ALA A 79 8.59 -7.92 12.68
N LEU A 80 7.80 -7.68 11.65
CA LEU A 80 7.13 -6.39 11.39
C LEU A 80 5.83 -6.30 12.18
N GLU A 81 5.44 -5.10 12.58
CA GLU A 81 4.08 -4.78 13.04
C GLU A 81 3.09 -4.92 11.87
N ASP A 82 1.82 -5.20 12.16
CA ASP A 82 0.85 -5.58 11.14
C ASP A 82 0.56 -4.44 10.16
N GLU A 83 0.37 -3.20 10.61
CA GLU A 83 0.27 -1.99 9.78
C GLU A 83 1.46 -1.87 8.81
N ARG A 84 2.68 -2.04 9.32
CA ARG A 84 3.89 -1.96 8.50
C ARG A 84 4.00 -3.10 7.48
N LEU A 85 3.52 -4.28 7.83
CA LEU A 85 3.49 -5.42 6.93
C LEU A 85 2.42 -5.23 5.84
N ALA A 86 1.27 -4.65 6.17
CA ALA A 86 0.24 -4.24 5.23
C ALA A 86 0.81 -3.30 4.17
N ASP A 87 1.43 -2.18 4.58
CA ASP A 87 2.12 -1.26 3.67
C ASP A 87 3.08 -1.95 2.70
N VAL A 88 3.84 -2.93 3.20
CA VAL A 88 4.82 -3.65 2.39
C VAL A 88 4.15 -4.61 1.42
N LEU A 89 3.09 -5.31 1.83
CA LEU A 89 2.34 -6.22 0.96
C LEU A 89 1.67 -5.49 -0.20
N GLN A 90 1.15 -4.28 0.02
CA GLN A 90 0.57 -3.43 -1.02
C GLN A 90 1.58 -3.09 -2.13
N GLU A 91 2.84 -2.95 -1.77
CA GLU A 91 3.94 -2.63 -2.69
C GLU A 91 4.64 -3.88 -3.30
N MET A 92 4.25 -5.09 -2.90
CA MET A 92 4.80 -6.33 -3.45
C MET A 92 4.08 -6.72 -4.74
N ASP A 93 4.77 -7.51 -5.58
CA ASP A 93 4.10 -8.14 -6.72
C ASP A 93 3.13 -9.24 -6.27
N GLU A 94 2.14 -9.53 -7.11
CA GLU A 94 1.06 -10.48 -6.87
C GLU A 94 1.55 -11.84 -6.36
N ASN A 95 2.55 -12.42 -7.01
CA ASN A 95 3.05 -13.75 -6.64
C ASN A 95 3.71 -13.75 -5.26
N ASP A 96 4.56 -12.76 -5.00
CA ASP A 96 5.31 -12.66 -3.74
C ASP A 96 4.38 -12.34 -2.56
N ARG A 97 3.37 -11.47 -2.75
CA ARG A 97 2.42 -11.11 -1.69
C ARG A 97 1.51 -12.28 -1.32
N VAL A 98 0.98 -13.02 -2.32
CA VAL A 98 0.17 -14.22 -2.08
C VAL A 98 0.97 -15.33 -1.41
N GLU A 99 2.22 -15.56 -1.87
CA GLU A 99 3.12 -16.56 -1.28
C GLU A 99 3.40 -16.23 0.19
N LEU A 100 3.75 -14.97 0.47
CA LEU A 100 4.06 -14.51 1.82
C LEU A 100 2.84 -14.58 2.75
N LEU A 101 1.69 -14.10 2.31
CA LEU A 101 0.45 -14.13 3.08
C LEU A 101 0.04 -15.58 3.45
N THR A 102 0.23 -16.52 2.52
CA THR A 102 -0.11 -17.93 2.74
C THR A 102 0.76 -18.60 3.82
N GLU A 103 1.95 -18.09 4.09
CA GLU A 103 2.88 -18.58 5.11
C GLU A 103 2.65 -17.95 6.50
N LEU A 104 1.76 -16.97 6.61
CA LEU A 104 1.33 -16.39 7.89
C LEU A 104 0.26 -17.25 8.55
N ASP A 105 0.12 -17.12 9.87
CA ASP A 105 -1.03 -17.66 10.59
C ASP A 105 -2.30 -16.93 10.14
N ARG A 106 -3.43 -17.65 10.06
CA ARG A 106 -4.68 -17.12 9.44
C ARG A 106 -5.21 -15.89 10.16
N GLU A 107 -5.16 -15.90 11.49
CA GLU A 107 -5.57 -14.78 12.32
C GLU A 107 -4.72 -13.55 11.97
N ARG A 108 -3.41 -13.70 11.98
CA ARG A 108 -2.50 -12.62 11.63
C ARG A 108 -2.64 -12.15 10.18
N ALA A 109 -2.88 -13.08 9.25
CA ALA A 109 -3.13 -12.71 7.86
C ALA A 109 -4.40 -11.85 7.72
N ALA A 110 -5.44 -12.14 8.50
CA ALA A 110 -6.66 -11.34 8.54
C ALA A 110 -6.43 -9.96 9.18
N ASP A 111 -5.65 -9.89 10.28
CA ASP A 111 -5.28 -8.63 10.93
C ASP A 111 -4.50 -7.73 9.96
N VAL A 112 -3.49 -8.28 9.27
CA VAL A 112 -2.69 -7.54 8.27
C VAL A 112 -3.53 -7.06 7.09
N ILE A 113 -4.48 -7.87 6.60
CA ILE A 113 -5.38 -7.44 5.51
C ILE A 113 -6.31 -6.32 6.00
N GLY A 114 -6.74 -6.34 7.27
CA GLY A 114 -7.54 -5.28 7.87
C GLY A 114 -6.81 -3.94 7.98
N GLU A 115 -5.48 -3.94 8.05
CA GLU A 115 -4.64 -2.73 8.06
C GLU A 115 -4.28 -2.22 6.64
N MET A 116 -4.70 -2.92 5.57
CA MET A 116 -4.47 -2.50 4.18
C MET A 116 -5.52 -1.47 3.75
N GLU A 117 -5.20 -0.68 2.70
CA GLU A 117 -6.24 0.09 2.00
C GLU A 117 -7.31 -0.88 1.47
N PRO A 118 -8.62 -0.57 1.57
CA PRO A 118 -9.69 -1.54 1.29
C PRO A 118 -9.69 -2.10 -0.14
N ASP A 119 -9.27 -1.32 -1.13
CA ASP A 119 -9.11 -1.73 -2.53
C ASP A 119 -7.97 -2.72 -2.71
N ASP A 120 -6.80 -2.45 -2.13
CA ASP A 120 -5.65 -3.36 -2.11
C ASP A 120 -5.96 -4.67 -1.39
N ALA A 121 -6.70 -4.59 -0.28
CA ALA A 121 -7.21 -5.78 0.43
C ALA A 121 -8.16 -6.59 -0.44
N ALA A 122 -9.06 -5.94 -1.18
CA ALA A 122 -9.99 -6.60 -2.10
C ALA A 122 -9.24 -7.30 -3.24
N ASP A 123 -8.22 -6.65 -3.81
CA ASP A 123 -7.38 -7.22 -4.88
C ASP A 123 -6.61 -8.44 -4.39
N LEU A 124 -5.93 -8.32 -3.24
CA LEU A 124 -5.23 -9.46 -2.64
C LEU A 124 -6.17 -10.64 -2.35
N LEU A 125 -7.37 -10.39 -1.86
CA LEU A 125 -8.36 -11.45 -1.60
C LEU A 125 -8.89 -12.10 -2.88
N ARG A 126 -8.97 -11.39 -4.00
CA ARG A 126 -9.29 -12.00 -5.31
C ARG A 126 -8.18 -12.95 -5.76
N GLU A 127 -6.91 -12.59 -5.55
CA GLU A 127 -5.73 -13.38 -5.91
C GLU A 127 -5.58 -14.69 -5.10
N VAL A 128 -5.85 -14.66 -3.79
CA VAL A 128 -5.71 -15.87 -2.94
C VAL A 128 -6.79 -16.94 -3.19
N GLY A 129 -7.86 -16.58 -3.90
CA GLY A 129 -8.94 -17.48 -4.31
C GLY A 129 -10.07 -17.58 -3.29
N LYS A 130 -11.28 -17.89 -3.80
CA LYS A 130 -12.57 -17.73 -3.10
C LYS A 130 -12.65 -18.36 -1.71
N ASP A 131 -12.14 -19.59 -1.55
CA ASP A 131 -12.27 -20.33 -0.27
C ASP A 131 -11.38 -19.71 0.81
N LYS A 132 -10.15 -19.31 0.44
CA LYS A 132 -9.24 -18.63 1.36
C LYS A 132 -9.72 -17.21 1.68
N ALA A 133 -10.14 -16.46 0.66
CA ALA A 133 -10.69 -15.12 0.82
C ALA A 133 -11.84 -15.10 1.82
N LYS A 134 -12.79 -16.05 1.67
CA LYS A 134 -13.90 -16.16 2.61
C LYS A 134 -13.42 -16.44 4.04
N ALA A 135 -12.47 -17.36 4.20
CA ALA A 135 -11.96 -17.72 5.53
C ALA A 135 -11.20 -16.55 6.20
N LEU A 136 -10.55 -15.68 5.42
CA LEU A 136 -9.87 -14.48 5.92
C LEU A 136 -10.90 -13.39 6.27
N LEU A 137 -11.87 -13.12 5.40
CA LEU A 137 -12.97 -12.18 5.66
C LEU A 137 -13.78 -12.54 6.92
N ASP A 138 -13.97 -13.84 7.19
CA ASP A 138 -14.66 -14.31 8.41
C ASP A 138 -13.85 -14.06 9.71
N LEU A 139 -12.55 -13.74 9.59
CA LEU A 139 -11.64 -13.44 10.70
C LEU A 139 -11.33 -11.95 10.87
N MET A 140 -11.57 -11.12 9.84
CA MET A 140 -11.36 -9.68 9.88
C MET A 140 -12.36 -9.00 10.83
N GLU A 141 -12.05 -7.78 11.23
CA GLU A 141 -13.02 -6.92 11.92
C GLU A 141 -14.25 -6.70 11.02
N PRO A 142 -15.48 -6.70 11.56
CA PRO A 142 -16.68 -6.65 10.74
C PRO A 142 -16.80 -5.42 9.82
N GLU A 143 -16.30 -4.27 10.26
CA GLU A 143 -16.34 -3.01 9.50
C GLU A 143 -15.44 -3.11 8.27
N ASP A 144 -14.19 -3.56 8.42
CA ASP A 144 -13.22 -3.72 7.33
C ASP A 144 -13.68 -4.81 6.34
N ALA A 145 -14.18 -5.94 6.88
CA ALA A 145 -14.71 -7.03 6.06
C ALA A 145 -15.90 -6.58 5.18
N GLU A 146 -16.78 -5.69 5.71
CA GLU A 146 -17.93 -5.17 4.94
C GLU A 146 -17.46 -4.29 3.78
N ASP A 147 -16.46 -3.42 4.00
CA ASP A 147 -15.91 -2.53 2.98
C ASP A 147 -15.21 -3.32 1.88
N VAL A 148 -14.34 -4.26 2.24
CA VAL A 148 -13.67 -5.14 1.27
C VAL A 148 -14.67 -5.98 0.49
N GLN A 149 -15.67 -6.59 1.16
CA GLN A 149 -16.71 -7.35 0.47
C GLN A 149 -17.55 -6.48 -0.48
N ARG A 150 -17.73 -5.21 -0.18
CA ARG A 150 -18.42 -4.26 -1.05
C ARG A 150 -17.60 -4.02 -2.32
N LEU A 151 -16.30 -3.80 -2.21
CA LEU A 151 -15.38 -3.59 -3.33
C LEU A 151 -15.25 -4.83 -4.22
N MET A 152 -15.19 -6.02 -3.64
CA MET A 152 -15.13 -7.29 -4.38
C MET A 152 -16.34 -7.56 -5.29
N LYS A 153 -17.42 -6.76 -5.20
CA LYS A 153 -18.60 -6.88 -6.09
C LYS A 153 -18.39 -6.19 -7.44
N TYR A 154 -17.45 -5.27 -7.54
CA TYR A 154 -17.12 -4.55 -8.76
C TYR A 154 -16.09 -5.31 -9.59
N GLU A 155 -16.01 -5.02 -10.87
CA GLU A 155 -14.96 -5.54 -11.75
C GLU A 155 -13.63 -4.83 -11.48
N ASP A 156 -12.51 -5.56 -11.49
CA ASP A 156 -11.18 -5.08 -11.08
C ASP A 156 -10.74 -3.82 -11.84
N TYR A 157 -11.03 -3.73 -13.14
CA TYR A 157 -10.66 -2.59 -14.00
C TYR A 157 -11.79 -1.54 -14.15
N SER A 158 -12.71 -1.50 -13.20
CA SER A 158 -13.74 -0.47 -13.11
C SER A 158 -13.42 0.56 -12.02
N ALA A 159 -14.04 1.73 -12.09
CA ALA A 159 -13.88 2.76 -11.05
C ALA A 159 -14.27 2.22 -9.67
N GLY A 160 -15.30 1.36 -9.59
CA GLY A 160 -15.73 0.71 -8.35
C GLY A 160 -14.74 -0.35 -7.84
N GLY A 161 -13.97 -1.00 -8.73
CA GLY A 161 -12.95 -1.98 -8.37
C GLY A 161 -11.64 -1.35 -7.90
N MET A 162 -11.30 -0.17 -8.43
CA MET A 162 -10.07 0.57 -8.14
C MET A 162 -10.26 1.68 -7.08
N MET A 163 -11.45 1.83 -6.48
CA MET A 163 -11.71 2.90 -5.53
C MET A 163 -11.39 2.49 -4.10
N THR A 164 -10.78 3.39 -3.36
CA THR A 164 -10.75 3.28 -1.90
C THR A 164 -12.06 3.79 -1.28
N THR A 165 -12.46 3.23 -0.15
CA THR A 165 -13.67 3.62 0.61
C THR A 165 -13.36 4.62 1.72
N GLU A 166 -12.11 5.05 1.88
CA GLU A 166 -11.63 5.89 2.97
C GLU A 166 -11.19 7.32 2.54
N PRO A 167 -11.99 8.05 1.75
CA PRO A 167 -11.66 9.42 1.40
C PRO A 167 -11.83 10.37 2.59
N ILE A 168 -11.20 11.55 2.53
CA ILE A 168 -11.46 12.63 3.50
C ILE A 168 -12.83 13.24 3.22
N VAL A 169 -13.85 12.84 3.98
CA VAL A 169 -15.22 13.35 3.84
C VAL A 169 -15.58 14.29 4.98
N LEU A 170 -16.06 15.48 4.64
CA LEU A 170 -16.49 16.50 5.61
C LEU A 170 -17.86 17.08 5.24
N SER A 171 -18.52 17.70 6.22
CA SER A 171 -19.77 18.40 5.98
C SER A 171 -19.55 19.80 5.39
N ALA A 172 -20.58 20.37 4.78
CA ALA A 172 -20.55 21.76 4.30
C ALA A 172 -20.36 22.79 5.43
N ASP A 173 -20.69 22.40 6.67
CA ASP A 173 -20.58 23.25 7.86
C ASP A 173 -19.19 23.12 8.53
N SER A 174 -18.35 22.19 8.08
CA SER A 174 -16.97 22.07 8.54
C SER A 174 -16.13 23.25 8.04
N THR A 175 -15.10 23.59 8.80
CA THR A 175 -14.21 24.72 8.51
C THR A 175 -12.98 24.31 7.71
N VAL A 176 -12.33 25.27 7.07
CA VAL A 176 -11.02 25.08 6.44
C VAL A 176 -9.96 24.58 7.44
N ALA A 177 -10.02 25.04 8.70
CA ALA A 177 -9.09 24.57 9.74
C ALA A 177 -9.26 23.07 10.04
N GLU A 178 -10.50 22.59 10.13
CA GLU A 178 -10.80 21.17 10.31
C GLU A 178 -10.32 20.34 9.11
N ALA A 179 -10.61 20.78 7.88
CA ALA A 179 -10.14 20.10 6.67
C ALA A 179 -8.60 19.99 6.63
N LEU A 180 -7.90 21.06 6.95
CA LEU A 180 -6.44 21.07 7.01
C LEU A 180 -5.88 20.20 8.17
N ALA A 181 -6.65 19.99 9.24
CA ALA A 181 -6.25 19.09 10.31
C ALA A 181 -6.25 17.64 9.85
N PHE A 182 -7.27 17.21 9.09
CA PHE A 182 -7.31 15.89 8.48
C PHE A 182 -6.16 15.68 7.46
N ILE A 183 -5.97 16.60 6.52
CA ILE A 183 -4.92 16.51 5.49
C ILE A 183 -3.50 16.45 6.08
N ARG A 184 -3.30 16.94 7.31
CA ARG A 184 -1.99 16.91 8.00
C ARG A 184 -1.66 15.59 8.67
N GLN A 185 -2.56 14.66 8.73
CA GLN A 185 -2.27 13.32 9.25
C GLN A 185 -1.24 12.66 8.34
N ALA A 186 -0.23 12.05 8.95
CA ALA A 186 0.95 11.56 8.21
C ALA A 186 0.64 10.26 7.42
N GLU A 187 -0.37 9.55 7.85
CA GLU A 187 -0.79 8.25 7.32
C GLU A 187 -1.61 8.37 6.01
N ILE A 188 -2.15 9.56 5.71
CA ILE A 188 -2.99 9.75 4.52
C ILE A 188 -2.14 9.83 3.25
N ALA A 189 -2.45 8.97 2.28
CA ALA A 189 -1.80 8.95 0.97
C ALA A 189 -1.91 10.31 0.24
N PRO A 190 -0.87 10.76 -0.50
CA PRO A 190 -0.87 12.05 -1.18
C PRO A 190 -2.03 12.25 -2.17
N GLY A 191 -2.48 11.18 -2.83
CA GLY A 191 -3.64 11.18 -3.72
C GLY A 191 -4.91 11.62 -2.97
N LEU A 192 -5.17 11.00 -1.82
CA LEU A 192 -6.32 11.31 -0.96
C LEU A 192 -6.21 12.69 -0.30
N ALA A 193 -5.02 13.09 0.14
CA ALA A 193 -4.77 14.42 0.72
C ALA A 193 -4.92 15.57 -0.28
N SER A 194 -5.06 15.30 -1.58
CA SER A 194 -5.15 16.31 -2.63
C SER A 194 -6.43 17.15 -2.58
N GLN A 195 -7.49 16.60 -2.01
CA GLN A 195 -8.79 17.25 -1.89
C GLN A 195 -9.65 16.66 -0.77
N VAL A 196 -10.68 17.40 -0.38
CA VAL A 196 -11.69 16.99 0.60
C VAL A 196 -13.04 16.89 -0.09
N TYR A 197 -13.77 15.83 0.19
CA TYR A 197 -15.10 15.57 -0.38
C TYR A 197 -16.17 16.10 0.57
N VAL A 198 -17.02 16.98 0.05
CA VAL A 198 -18.10 17.58 0.84
C VAL A 198 -19.38 16.81 0.60
N CYS A 199 -19.92 16.20 1.67
CA CYS A 199 -21.14 15.42 1.63
C CYS A 199 -22.15 15.85 2.70
N ARG A 200 -23.41 15.42 2.54
CA ARG A 200 -24.38 15.42 3.62
C ARG A 200 -24.18 14.19 4.49
N GLN A 201 -24.69 14.20 5.70
CA GLN A 201 -24.68 13.01 6.57
C GLN A 201 -25.51 11.87 5.98
N PRO A 202 -25.08 10.59 6.22
CA PRO A 202 -23.86 10.18 6.92
C PRO A 202 -22.60 10.56 6.16
N LEU A 203 -21.46 10.69 6.85
CA LEU A 203 -20.16 11.04 6.24
C LEU A 203 -19.30 9.80 5.92
N GLU A 204 -19.63 8.66 6.51
CA GLU A 204 -19.03 7.37 6.19
C GLU A 204 -19.54 6.86 4.84
N THR A 205 -18.71 6.18 4.07
CA THR A 205 -19.07 5.64 2.75
C THR A 205 -19.92 4.36 2.88
N PRO A 206 -21.05 4.25 2.16
CA PRO A 206 -21.68 5.22 1.26
C PRO A 206 -22.22 6.43 2.00
N THR A 207 -21.78 7.63 1.63
CA THR A 207 -22.16 8.87 2.31
C THR A 207 -23.63 9.24 2.08
N GLY A 208 -24.08 10.34 2.71
CA GLY A 208 -25.26 11.05 2.23
C GLY A 208 -24.98 11.69 0.86
N LYS A 209 -25.82 12.63 0.45
CA LYS A 209 -25.69 13.25 -0.88
C LYS A 209 -24.34 13.97 -1.03
N PHE A 210 -23.61 13.64 -2.08
CA PHE A 210 -22.40 14.34 -2.50
C PHE A 210 -22.73 15.79 -2.92
N VAL A 211 -21.90 16.74 -2.48
CA VAL A 211 -22.09 18.17 -2.73
C VAL A 211 -21.01 18.71 -3.68
N GLY A 212 -19.79 18.19 -3.59
CA GLY A 212 -18.67 18.61 -4.41
C GLY A 212 -17.33 18.40 -3.69
N VAL A 213 -16.28 19.01 -4.23
CA VAL A 213 -14.90 18.88 -3.71
C VAL A 213 -14.34 20.23 -3.28
N VAL A 214 -13.37 20.20 -2.38
CA VAL A 214 -12.50 21.36 -2.07
C VAL A 214 -11.06 20.91 -2.21
N HIS A 215 -10.38 21.38 -3.24
CA HIS A 215 -8.98 21.08 -3.46
C HIS A 215 -8.07 21.68 -2.38
N PHE A 216 -7.05 20.93 -2.00
CA PHE A 216 -6.03 21.34 -1.02
C PHE A 216 -5.47 22.75 -1.29
N GLN A 217 -5.17 23.09 -2.53
CA GLN A 217 -4.68 24.41 -2.89
C GLN A 217 -5.66 25.54 -2.56
N LYS A 218 -6.97 25.27 -2.61
CA LYS A 218 -8.01 26.24 -2.23
C LYS A 218 -8.03 26.41 -0.71
N LEU A 219 -7.96 25.32 0.04
CA LEU A 219 -7.89 25.37 1.51
C LEU A 219 -6.72 26.23 2.02
N LEU A 220 -5.55 26.16 1.34
CA LEU A 220 -4.39 26.99 1.71
C LEU A 220 -4.56 28.49 1.47
N ARG A 221 -5.53 28.90 0.64
CA ARG A 221 -5.77 30.31 0.27
C ARG A 221 -6.90 30.96 1.05
N GLU A 222 -7.74 30.15 1.69
CA GLU A 222 -8.92 30.61 2.41
C GLU A 222 -8.64 30.79 3.91
N PRO A 223 -9.33 31.74 4.59
CA PRO A 223 -9.21 31.88 6.02
C PRO A 223 -9.63 30.61 6.78
N PRO A 224 -8.97 30.26 7.90
CA PRO A 224 -9.25 29.03 8.65
C PRO A 224 -10.71 28.85 9.11
N ALA A 225 -11.42 29.95 9.37
CA ALA A 225 -12.82 29.93 9.84
C ALA A 225 -13.85 29.87 8.70
N THR A 226 -13.42 29.86 7.43
CA THR A 226 -14.33 29.77 6.28
C THR A 226 -14.96 28.38 6.25
N LEU A 227 -16.29 28.32 6.03
CA LEU A 227 -17.01 27.05 5.91
C LEU A 227 -16.79 26.43 4.52
N LEU A 228 -16.63 25.11 4.46
CA LEU A 228 -16.40 24.38 3.22
C LEU A 228 -17.53 24.59 2.21
N GLY A 229 -18.79 24.67 2.69
CA GLY A 229 -19.95 24.93 1.84
C GLY A 229 -19.92 26.27 1.08
N GLN A 230 -19.09 27.23 1.50
CA GLN A 230 -18.90 28.52 0.81
C GLN A 230 -17.90 28.47 -0.33
N ILE A 231 -16.98 27.46 -0.28
CA ILE A 231 -15.85 27.35 -1.18
C ILE A 231 -15.86 26.05 -2.01
N VAL A 232 -16.83 25.16 -1.75
CA VAL A 232 -16.94 23.87 -2.46
C VAL A 232 -17.17 24.08 -3.96
N ASP A 233 -16.43 23.30 -4.77
CA ASP A 233 -16.68 23.18 -6.20
C ASP A 233 -17.78 22.13 -6.42
N LYS A 234 -18.96 22.60 -6.87
CA LYS A 234 -20.15 21.78 -7.10
C LYS A 234 -20.22 21.22 -8.53
N GLU A 235 -19.34 21.68 -9.41
CA GLU A 235 -19.28 21.26 -10.81
C GLU A 235 -18.12 20.28 -11.03
N SER A 236 -17.55 19.75 -9.93
CA SER A 236 -16.48 18.77 -10.00
C SER A 236 -16.89 17.51 -10.76
N ALA A 237 -15.98 17.00 -11.58
CA ALA A 237 -16.19 15.73 -12.29
C ALA A 237 -16.35 14.57 -11.32
N THR A 238 -17.23 13.61 -11.66
CA THR A 238 -17.50 12.40 -10.89
C THR A 238 -17.46 11.19 -11.79
N LEU A 239 -17.21 10.01 -11.21
CA LEU A 239 -17.23 8.72 -11.87
C LEU A 239 -18.46 7.91 -11.46
N GLN A 240 -18.97 7.08 -12.38
CA GLN A 240 -19.87 5.99 -12.03
C GLN A 240 -19.04 4.76 -11.70
N PRO A 241 -19.51 3.85 -10.83
CA PRO A 241 -18.71 2.70 -10.40
C PRO A 241 -18.39 1.69 -11.54
N ASP A 242 -19.14 1.68 -12.61
CA ASP A 242 -18.93 0.87 -13.80
C ASP A 242 -18.05 1.53 -14.88
N ALA A 243 -17.54 2.73 -14.63
CA ALA A 243 -16.64 3.40 -15.56
C ALA A 243 -15.33 2.60 -15.72
N ASP A 244 -14.97 2.32 -16.97
CA ASP A 244 -13.75 1.55 -17.26
C ASP A 244 -12.47 2.37 -17.05
N ILE A 245 -11.33 1.69 -16.88
CA ILE A 245 -10.02 2.28 -16.59
C ILE A 245 -9.59 3.32 -17.64
N ASN A 246 -9.96 3.17 -18.93
CA ASN A 246 -9.60 4.15 -19.96
C ASN A 246 -10.39 5.46 -19.74
N THR A 247 -11.65 5.34 -19.38
CA THR A 247 -12.50 6.49 -19.03
C THR A 247 -11.93 7.19 -17.80
N VAL A 248 -11.64 6.43 -16.72
CA VAL A 248 -11.08 6.97 -15.47
C VAL A 248 -9.76 7.69 -15.73
N SER A 249 -8.78 7.02 -16.38
CA SER A 249 -7.46 7.59 -16.67
C SER A 249 -7.53 8.81 -17.57
N SER A 250 -8.43 8.81 -18.57
CA SER A 250 -8.63 9.96 -19.46
C SER A 250 -9.20 11.16 -18.71
N MET A 251 -10.11 10.94 -17.78
CA MET A 251 -10.70 12.01 -16.97
C MET A 251 -9.67 12.59 -15.99
N LEU A 252 -8.93 11.75 -15.24
CA LEU A 252 -7.85 12.19 -14.36
C LEU A 252 -6.83 13.04 -15.13
N ALA A 253 -6.39 12.58 -16.29
CA ALA A 253 -5.43 13.29 -17.14
C ALA A 253 -6.00 14.61 -17.70
N SER A 254 -7.25 14.61 -18.18
CA SER A 254 -7.87 15.80 -18.80
C SER A 254 -8.07 16.94 -17.83
N TYR A 255 -8.38 16.62 -16.57
CA TYR A 255 -8.64 17.61 -15.53
C TYR A 255 -7.44 17.83 -14.60
N ASN A 256 -6.31 17.14 -14.83
CA ASN A 256 -5.11 17.17 -13.97
C ASN A 256 -5.43 16.87 -12.50
N LEU A 257 -6.24 15.85 -12.26
CA LEU A 257 -6.67 15.44 -10.92
C LEU A 257 -5.77 14.32 -10.40
N LEU A 258 -5.57 14.30 -9.09
CA LEU A 258 -4.88 13.22 -8.36
C LEU A 258 -5.85 12.18 -7.82
N SER A 259 -7.12 12.56 -7.66
CA SER A 259 -8.18 11.64 -7.25
C SER A 259 -9.53 12.12 -7.78
N MET A 260 -10.49 11.19 -7.94
CA MET A 260 -11.84 11.47 -8.43
C MET A 260 -12.89 10.75 -7.60
N PRO A 261 -14.01 11.42 -7.26
CA PRO A 261 -15.11 10.80 -6.53
C PRO A 261 -15.89 9.82 -7.41
N VAL A 262 -16.20 8.66 -6.85
CA VAL A 262 -17.13 7.68 -7.40
C VAL A 262 -18.46 7.83 -6.70
N ILE A 263 -19.53 8.05 -7.45
CA ILE A 263 -20.88 8.27 -6.92
C ILE A 263 -21.85 7.19 -7.45
N ASP A 264 -22.81 6.83 -6.60
CA ASP A 264 -23.88 5.93 -6.99
C ASP A 264 -25.05 6.64 -7.70
N GLU A 265 -26.07 5.87 -8.12
CA GLU A 265 -27.28 6.36 -8.77
C GLU A 265 -28.09 7.38 -7.92
N ASN A 266 -27.83 7.45 -6.61
CA ASN A 266 -28.47 8.37 -5.68
C ASN A 266 -27.63 9.61 -5.36
N ASP A 267 -26.60 9.89 -6.14
CA ASP A 267 -25.61 10.93 -5.91
C ASP A 267 -24.88 10.80 -4.54
N ARG A 268 -24.68 9.60 -4.03
CA ARG A 268 -23.90 9.36 -2.79
C ARG A 268 -22.46 9.01 -3.16
N LEU A 269 -21.51 9.59 -2.43
CA LEU A 269 -20.11 9.18 -2.56
C LEU A 269 -19.94 7.77 -2.00
N ILE A 270 -19.46 6.86 -2.81
CA ILE A 270 -19.22 5.46 -2.43
C ILE A 270 -17.74 5.12 -2.31
N GLY A 271 -16.87 5.96 -2.86
CA GLY A 271 -15.42 5.83 -2.81
C GLY A 271 -14.74 6.87 -3.68
N VAL A 272 -13.43 6.72 -3.82
CA VAL A 272 -12.57 7.63 -4.57
C VAL A 272 -11.51 6.82 -5.29
N VAL A 273 -11.30 7.09 -6.57
CA VAL A 273 -10.18 6.52 -7.33
C VAL A 273 -9.03 7.51 -7.33
N THR A 274 -7.82 7.06 -7.02
CA THR A 274 -6.62 7.88 -7.07
C THR A 274 -5.82 7.61 -8.36
N VAL A 275 -4.87 8.48 -8.68
CA VAL A 275 -4.06 8.34 -9.90
C VAL A 275 -3.05 7.20 -9.78
N ASP A 276 -2.56 6.91 -8.59
CA ASP A 276 -1.63 5.83 -8.29
C ASP A 276 -2.28 4.45 -8.50
N ASP A 277 -3.51 4.21 -8.00
CA ASP A 277 -4.25 2.98 -8.23
C ASP A 277 -4.48 2.72 -9.72
N VAL A 278 -4.88 3.77 -10.46
CA VAL A 278 -5.03 3.66 -11.91
C VAL A 278 -3.71 3.35 -12.60
N LEU A 279 -2.59 3.91 -12.13
CA LEU A 279 -1.27 3.64 -12.69
C LEU A 279 -0.83 2.20 -12.43
N ASP A 280 -1.11 1.65 -11.26
CA ASP A 280 -0.82 0.26 -10.94
C ASP A 280 -1.49 -0.72 -11.90
N HIS A 281 -2.75 -0.46 -12.24
CA HIS A 281 -3.49 -1.26 -13.22
C HIS A 281 -3.07 -1.03 -14.68
N LEU A 282 -2.48 0.11 -15.03
CA LEU A 282 -2.02 0.43 -16.39
C LEU A 282 -0.57 0.02 -16.65
N LEU A 283 0.24 -0.08 -15.62
CA LEU A 283 1.64 -0.49 -15.75
C LEU A 283 1.75 -2.00 -16.03
N PRO A 284 2.83 -2.47 -16.66
CA PRO A 284 3.04 -3.90 -16.84
C PRO A 284 3.16 -4.62 -15.50
N GLU A 285 2.58 -5.82 -15.35
CA GLU A 285 2.58 -6.62 -14.10
C GLU A 285 3.94 -6.70 -13.39
N ASN A 286 5.04 -6.64 -14.17
CA ASN A 286 6.40 -6.70 -13.64
C ASN A 286 7.08 -5.32 -13.46
N TRP A 287 6.32 -4.22 -13.42
CA TRP A 287 6.91 -2.89 -13.31
C TRP A 287 7.66 -2.69 -11.99
N ARG A 288 7.21 -3.34 -10.91
CA ARG A 288 7.87 -3.35 -9.59
C ARG A 288 9.19 -4.13 -9.58
N HIS A 289 9.46 -5.01 -10.58
CA HIS A 289 10.68 -5.84 -10.66
C HIS A 289 11.83 -5.25 -11.47
N LYS A 290 11.66 -4.11 -12.10
CA LYS A 290 12.72 -3.56 -12.94
C LYS A 290 13.88 -3.08 -12.09
N ASP A 291 14.96 -3.85 -12.10
CA ASP A 291 16.32 -3.50 -11.62
C ASP A 291 16.88 -2.16 -12.18
N ASP A 292 16.17 -1.50 -13.05
CA ASP A 292 16.59 -0.37 -13.88
C ASP A 292 16.00 1.00 -13.50
N MET A 293 15.24 1.13 -12.43
CA MET A 293 14.91 2.46 -11.90
C MET A 293 16.13 3.06 -11.18
N ARG A 294 17.22 3.20 -11.90
CA ARG A 294 18.30 4.13 -11.56
C ARG A 294 17.75 5.53 -11.68
N VAL A 295 17.22 6.05 -10.59
CA VAL A 295 17.05 7.50 -10.44
C VAL A 295 18.44 8.11 -10.65
N ARG A 296 18.63 8.76 -11.79
CA ARG A 296 19.83 9.52 -12.14
C ARG A 296 19.92 10.81 -11.34
#